data_b1108e7a21fb5630999d305cfe01c0e3
#
_entry.id   b1108e7a21fb5630999d305cfe01c0e3
#
_cell.length_a   1.000
_cell.length_b   1.000
_cell.length_c   1.000
_cell.angle_alpha   90.00
_cell.angle_beta   90.00
_cell.angle_gamma   90.00
#
_symmetry.space_group_name_H-M   'P 1'
#
loop_
_entity.id
_entity.type
_entity.pdbx_description
1 polymer ?
#
loop_
_entity_poly.entity_id
_entity_poly.type
_entity_poly.pdbx_seq_one_letter_code
_entity_poly.pdbx_strand_id
1 'polypeptide(L)'
;MCSEQVAAVKRGDEQGGADDDCSEVIRIASLASRLRAWQQSKAGYCTGWVIAVLGLCTVLLGCAPRGSTAPAVIQSPQLERVVVVFRHGVRAPLQGEAAAADYADAPWPQWSTPASLLTPHGRVGVQRSGAYLRQWLAQQGVLPRAGCPAPGSVAVWANTDQRTIDSGSLLAEALAPGCGIVAGHRQAGSNDPLFRPIEAGALPFDGTAAVASIMQQTGGPAALLAGHAAELQAMQHILGCTRTPCDFARMPSSLAPSTNGRGLALEGPIDLTSGTGEVLLLQYAEGLPLSQVGWGRATPERLAQVSRLHALLFDIYARPHYMASRSGAPLAREVLQRFDDAQAPRLSVFVGSDTHIAALSSLLGVHFHLPGYGADDPPPGGALLLGLWRQADGTRVVRARYLAQSLDQLRTLARLDLDHPPLQQELALDLCAPEQRMACPLPAFAQALETQLKLDP
;
A
#
# COMPACT_ATOMS: atom_id res chain seq x y z
N MET A 1 -2.88 43.46 30.06
CA MET A 1 -2.05 43.80 31.22
C MET A 1 -0.93 42.79 31.17
N CYS A 2 0.14 43.11 30.54
CA CYS A 2 1.39 43.69 31.10
C CYS A 2 2.09 42.66 31.95
N SER A 3 3.16 42.14 31.46
CA SER A 3 4.56 42.63 31.43
C SER A 3 5.41 41.81 32.38
N GLU A 4 6.48 41.21 31.78
CA GLU A 4 7.90 41.49 32.12
C GLU A 4 8.39 40.89 33.44
N GLN A 5 9.54 40.24 33.49
CA GLN A 5 10.96 40.57 33.29
C GLN A 5 11.79 39.29 33.45
N VAL A 6 12.70 38.95 32.59
CA VAL A 6 14.10 39.39 32.31
C VAL A 6 15.05 39.41 33.55
N ALA A 7 16.19 38.78 33.30
CA ALA A 7 17.54 38.92 33.81
C ALA A 7 18.09 37.70 34.59
N ALA A 8 19.04 36.98 34.08
CA ALA A 8 20.49 37.16 33.93
C ALA A 8 21.30 36.97 35.24
N VAL A 9 22.34 36.16 35.15
CA VAL A 9 23.72 36.31 35.66
C VAL A 9 24.43 34.93 35.59
N LYS A 10 25.32 34.66 34.67
CA LYS A 10 26.78 34.88 34.58
C LYS A 10 27.66 34.18 35.62
N ARG A 11 28.64 33.45 35.09
CA ARG A 11 30.03 33.06 35.51
C ARG A 11 30.15 31.81 36.39
N GLY A 12 31.17 31.02 36.20
CA GLY A 12 32.46 31.01 35.52
C GLY A 12 33.15 29.67 35.67
N ASP A 13 34.12 29.53 34.73
CA ASP A 13 35.45 28.92 34.89
C ASP A 13 35.54 27.40 35.15
N GLU A 14 36.40 26.61 34.57
CA GLU A 14 37.57 26.67 33.63
C GLU A 14 38.08 25.24 33.42
N GLN A 15 38.78 25.04 32.30
CA GLN A 15 39.87 24.05 32.04
C GLN A 15 39.47 22.56 31.80
N GLY A 16 39.78 21.91 30.73
CA GLY A 16 40.95 21.82 29.92
C GLY A 16 40.91 20.58 29.08
N GLY A 17 41.53 20.58 27.91
CA GLY A 17 41.80 19.38 27.13
C GLY A 17 41.53 19.55 25.65
N ALA A 18 42.43 20.24 24.95
CA ALA A 18 42.55 20.25 23.50
C ALA A 18 43.31 19.01 23.03
N ASP A 19 43.12 18.75 21.74
CA ASP A 19 43.90 17.95 20.80
C ASP A 19 43.30 16.62 20.40
N ASP A 20 42.85 16.62 19.17
CA ASP A 20 43.06 15.64 18.12
C ASP A 20 41.88 15.60 17.15
N ASP A 21 41.84 16.54 16.21
CA ASP A 21 41.17 16.27 14.92
C ASP A 21 41.56 17.28 13.82
N CYS A 22 42.85 17.23 13.45
CA CYS A 22 43.37 18.02 12.32
C CYS A 22 44.13 17.21 11.27
N SER A 23 44.12 15.86 11.35
CA SER A 23 44.90 15.00 10.47
C SER A 23 44.12 14.33 9.34
N GLU A 24 42.79 14.40 9.27
CA GLU A 24 42.00 13.78 8.21
C GLU A 24 41.65 14.70 7.03
N VAL A 25 41.67 16.01 7.19
CA VAL A 25 41.38 16.97 6.12
C VAL A 25 42.53 17.12 5.12
N ILE A 26 43.78 16.74 5.50
CA ILE A 26 44.96 16.84 4.63
C ILE A 26 45.11 15.64 3.69
N ARG A 27 44.46 14.51 3.94
CA ARG A 27 44.57 13.31 3.08
C ARG A 27 43.60 13.34 1.86
N ILE A 28 42.55 14.12 1.87
CA ILE A 28 41.59 14.20 0.74
C ILE A 28 42.04 15.21 -0.33
N ALA A 29 42.84 16.20 0.01
CA ALA A 29 43.36 17.17 -0.96
C ALA A 29 44.52 16.62 -1.83
N SER A 30 45.18 15.54 -1.43
CA SER A 30 46.30 14.94 -2.15
C SER A 30 45.91 13.92 -3.24
N LEU A 31 44.67 13.40 -3.24
CA LEU A 31 44.18 12.50 -4.29
C LEU A 31 43.59 13.26 -5.50
N ALA A 32 43.07 14.45 -5.31
CA ALA A 32 42.48 15.26 -6.39
C ALA A 32 43.55 15.90 -7.32
N SER A 33 44.78 16.05 -6.86
CA SER A 33 45.89 16.58 -7.67
C SER A 33 46.56 15.54 -8.56
N ARG A 34 46.43 14.26 -8.25
CA ARG A 34 47.06 13.16 -9.04
C ARG A 34 46.16 12.70 -10.22
N LEU A 35 44.88 12.98 -10.21
CA LEU A 35 43.95 12.64 -11.31
C LEU A 35 43.91 13.70 -12.43
N ARG A 36 44.39 14.93 -12.19
CA ARG A 36 44.49 15.97 -13.24
C ARG A 36 45.77 15.92 -14.08
N ALA A 37 46.79 15.21 -13.64
CA ALA A 37 48.06 15.07 -14.36
C ALA A 37 48.02 13.95 -15.43
N TRP A 38 46.99 13.10 -15.44
CA TRP A 38 46.88 11.94 -16.35
C TRP A 38 46.08 12.25 -17.62
N GLN A 39 45.41 13.41 -17.72
CA GLN A 39 44.60 13.80 -18.89
C GLN A 39 45.32 14.77 -19.85
N GLN A 40 46.54 15.18 -19.61
CA GLN A 40 47.28 16.16 -20.45
C GLN A 40 48.43 15.61 -21.27
N SER A 41 48.62 14.29 -21.35
CA SER A 41 49.81 13.73 -22.04
C SER A 41 49.50 12.87 -23.28
N LYS A 42 48.40 13.16 -24.02
CA LYS A 42 48.18 12.56 -25.36
C LYS A 42 47.63 13.59 -26.35
N ALA A 43 48.42 14.60 -26.65
CA ALA A 43 48.25 15.39 -27.86
C ALA A 43 49.64 15.79 -28.35
N GLY A 44 50.10 15.15 -29.39
CA GLY A 44 51.34 15.56 -30.04
C GLY A 44 51.85 14.51 -31.04
N TYR A 45 51.94 14.97 -32.24
CA TYR A 45 52.72 14.49 -33.41
C TYR A 45 52.03 13.51 -34.37
N CYS A 46 51.61 14.08 -35.50
CA CYS A 46 52.04 13.63 -36.86
C CYS A 46 51.89 14.77 -37.84
N THR A 47 53.01 15.41 -38.14
CA THR A 47 53.22 16.29 -39.28
C THR A 47 53.94 15.50 -40.40
N GLY A 48 53.40 15.65 -41.60
CA GLY A 48 54.23 15.66 -42.83
C GLY A 48 54.29 14.35 -43.62
N TRP A 49 53.74 14.37 -44.82
CA TRP A 49 54.49 14.34 -46.09
C TRP A 49 53.48 14.40 -47.26
N VAL A 50 53.65 15.45 -48.04
CA VAL A 50 53.00 15.65 -49.36
C VAL A 50 53.88 14.98 -50.42
N ILE A 51 53.31 14.16 -51.28
CA ILE A 51 53.78 14.01 -52.69
C ILE A 51 52.56 13.68 -53.57
N ALA A 52 52.41 14.46 -54.61
CA ALA A 52 51.44 14.35 -55.69
C ALA A 52 51.81 13.29 -56.68
N VAL A 53 50.80 12.55 -57.19
CA VAL A 53 50.83 12.03 -58.57
C VAL A 53 49.40 12.04 -59.17
N LEU A 54 49.29 12.74 -60.30
CA LEU A 54 48.10 12.76 -61.19
C LEU A 54 47.81 11.35 -61.77
N GLY A 55 46.59 10.96 -61.82
CA GLY A 55 46.12 9.79 -62.56
C GLY A 55 44.62 9.80 -62.73
N LEU A 56 44.18 10.23 -63.87
CA LEU A 56 42.84 10.38 -64.42
C LEU A 56 42.17 8.97 -64.56
N CYS A 57 41.05 8.76 -63.86
CA CYS A 57 40.07 7.73 -64.29
C CYS A 57 38.68 8.09 -63.70
N THR A 58 37.83 8.64 -64.56
CA THR A 58 36.41 8.83 -64.34
C THR A 58 35.68 7.47 -64.41
N VAL A 59 35.16 7.03 -63.26
CA VAL A 59 34.09 6.01 -63.21
C VAL A 59 33.01 6.55 -62.30
N LEU A 60 31.92 7.00 -62.92
CA LEU A 60 30.68 7.35 -62.26
C LEU A 60 30.01 6.06 -61.74
N LEU A 61 30.22 5.74 -60.48
CA LEU A 61 29.39 4.77 -59.75
C LEU A 61 28.62 5.56 -58.70
N GLY A 62 27.30 5.69 -58.91
CA GLY A 62 26.39 6.34 -58.02
C GLY A 62 26.39 5.66 -56.63
N CYS A 63 26.94 6.33 -55.64
CA CYS A 63 26.71 6.01 -54.23
C CYS A 63 25.32 6.53 -53.85
N ALA A 64 24.32 5.65 -53.89
CA ALA A 64 23.09 5.89 -53.18
C ALA A 64 23.44 6.06 -51.66
N PRO A 65 22.96 7.07 -50.97
CA PRO A 65 23.14 7.15 -49.54
C PRO A 65 22.42 5.97 -48.89
N ARG A 66 23.17 5.01 -48.35
CA ARG A 66 22.60 4.04 -47.39
C ARG A 66 22.04 4.85 -46.25
N GLY A 67 20.70 4.91 -46.15
CA GLY A 67 20.01 5.45 -45.03
C GLY A 67 20.54 4.74 -43.76
N SER A 68 21.32 5.45 -42.98
CA SER A 68 21.68 5.04 -41.63
C SER A 68 20.38 5.03 -40.86
N THR A 69 19.73 3.88 -40.73
CA THR A 69 18.70 3.69 -39.71
C THR A 69 19.40 3.84 -38.37
N ALA A 70 19.24 5.01 -37.75
CA ALA A 70 19.63 5.19 -36.37
C ALA A 70 19.01 4.03 -35.56
N PRO A 71 19.76 3.38 -34.65
CA PRO A 71 19.22 2.32 -33.82
C PRO A 71 18.01 2.90 -33.10
N ALA A 72 16.88 2.24 -33.23
CA ALA A 72 15.66 2.60 -32.50
C ALA A 72 16.03 2.70 -31.02
N VAL A 73 15.96 3.88 -30.44
CA VAL A 73 16.15 4.08 -29.01
C VAL A 73 15.03 3.30 -28.36
N ILE A 74 15.37 2.15 -27.75
CA ILE A 74 14.43 1.36 -26.97
C ILE A 74 14.05 2.25 -25.77
N GLN A 75 12.92 2.93 -25.89
CA GLN A 75 12.39 3.73 -24.79
C GLN A 75 11.93 2.77 -23.68
N SER A 76 12.44 2.96 -22.47
CA SER A 76 11.97 2.22 -21.31
C SER A 76 10.48 2.50 -21.09
N PRO A 77 9.70 1.52 -20.60
CA PRO A 77 8.31 1.75 -20.23
C PRO A 77 8.16 2.95 -19.30
N GLN A 78 7.20 3.82 -19.56
CA GLN A 78 6.95 5.05 -18.79
C GLN A 78 5.67 4.93 -17.98
N LEU A 79 5.73 5.19 -16.69
CA LEU A 79 4.56 5.26 -15.81
C LEU A 79 3.85 6.61 -16.03
N GLU A 80 2.65 6.55 -16.62
CA GLU A 80 1.86 7.74 -16.94
C GLU A 80 0.99 8.18 -15.78
N ARG A 81 0.29 7.22 -15.14
CA ARG A 81 -0.63 7.45 -14.03
C ARG A 81 -0.57 6.33 -13.01
N VAL A 82 -0.89 6.67 -11.78
CA VAL A 82 -0.99 5.71 -10.68
C VAL A 82 -2.27 5.98 -9.90
N VAL A 83 -3.01 4.92 -9.64
CA VAL A 83 -4.06 4.88 -8.63
C VAL A 83 -3.56 4.06 -7.44
N VAL A 84 -3.64 4.63 -6.26
CA VAL A 84 -3.28 3.98 -4.99
C VAL A 84 -4.54 3.84 -4.15
N VAL A 85 -4.88 2.62 -3.76
CA VAL A 85 -5.89 2.36 -2.72
C VAL A 85 -5.16 1.96 -1.45
N PHE A 86 -5.22 2.82 -0.45
CA PHE A 86 -4.44 2.75 0.78
C PHE A 86 -5.33 2.41 1.96
N ARG A 87 -4.99 1.37 2.74
CA ARG A 87 -5.58 1.11 4.05
C ARG A 87 -5.05 2.12 5.06
N HIS A 88 -5.91 2.71 5.89
CA HIS A 88 -5.46 3.57 7.00
C HIS A 88 -4.36 2.92 7.84
N GLY A 89 -3.58 3.72 8.56
CA GLY A 89 -2.51 3.25 9.45
C GLY A 89 -3.02 2.51 10.69
N VAL A 90 -2.08 2.13 11.56
CA VAL A 90 -2.41 1.47 12.85
C VAL A 90 -3.36 2.34 13.66
N ARG A 91 -4.43 1.73 14.14
CA ARG A 91 -5.51 2.34 14.94
C ARG A 91 -5.73 1.59 16.24
N ALA A 92 -6.35 2.23 17.20
CA ALA A 92 -6.93 1.49 18.32
C ALA A 92 -8.07 0.57 17.81
N PRO A 93 -8.30 -0.59 18.45
CA PRO A 93 -9.37 -1.50 18.06
C PRO A 93 -10.74 -0.82 17.97
N LEU A 94 -11.59 -1.35 17.10
CA LEU A 94 -13.00 -0.98 17.11
C LEU A 94 -13.67 -1.50 18.38
N GLN A 95 -14.73 -0.85 18.78
CA GLN A 95 -15.53 -1.36 19.91
C GLN A 95 -16.10 -2.74 19.55
N GLY A 96 -15.84 -3.75 20.38
CA GLY A 96 -16.29 -5.13 20.16
C GLY A 96 -15.50 -5.94 19.13
N GLU A 97 -14.45 -5.38 18.53
CA GLU A 97 -13.66 -6.06 17.49
C GLU A 97 -12.98 -7.35 17.99
N ALA A 98 -12.52 -7.37 19.24
CA ALA A 98 -12.04 -8.59 19.87
C ALA A 98 -13.22 -9.44 20.36
N ALA A 99 -14.01 -9.99 19.43
CA ALA A 99 -15.23 -10.73 19.75
C ALA A 99 -14.98 -12.00 20.60
N ALA A 100 -13.77 -12.57 20.53
CA ALA A 100 -13.34 -13.67 21.42
C ALA A 100 -12.79 -13.18 22.79
N ALA A 101 -13.02 -11.94 23.17
CA ALA A 101 -12.45 -11.37 24.41
C ALA A 101 -12.83 -12.14 25.69
N ASP A 102 -14.05 -12.67 25.76
CA ASP A 102 -14.55 -13.40 26.94
C ASP A 102 -13.85 -14.74 27.16
N TYR A 103 -13.15 -15.26 26.14
CA TYR A 103 -12.35 -16.48 26.24
C TYR A 103 -10.93 -16.23 26.77
N ALA A 104 -10.50 -14.99 26.86
CA ALA A 104 -9.16 -14.65 27.33
C ALA A 104 -9.03 -14.86 28.84
N ASP A 105 -7.89 -15.42 29.27
CA ASP A 105 -7.61 -15.68 30.70
C ASP A 105 -7.30 -14.42 31.51
N ALA A 106 -6.95 -13.32 30.83
CA ALA A 106 -6.58 -12.05 31.44
C ALA A 106 -7.24 -10.87 30.71
N PRO A 107 -7.38 -9.70 31.39
CA PRO A 107 -7.89 -8.49 30.78
C PRO A 107 -7.07 -8.06 29.56
N TRP A 108 -7.74 -7.50 28.53
CA TRP A 108 -7.08 -6.93 27.37
C TRP A 108 -6.24 -5.71 27.72
N PRO A 109 -5.09 -5.52 27.09
CA PRO A 109 -4.27 -4.33 27.26
C PRO A 109 -5.08 -3.07 26.96
N GLN A 110 -4.86 -2.04 27.78
CA GLN A 110 -5.50 -0.74 27.59
C GLN A 110 -4.80 0.05 26.47
N TRP A 111 -5.58 0.66 25.61
CA TRP A 111 -5.09 1.56 24.57
C TRP A 111 -5.14 3.02 25.07
N SER A 112 -4.07 3.77 24.84
CA SER A 112 -4.03 5.21 25.14
C SER A 112 -4.87 6.05 24.18
N THR A 113 -5.13 5.50 22.97
CA THR A 113 -5.96 6.12 21.93
C THR A 113 -7.39 5.60 22.03
N PRO A 114 -8.42 6.45 21.93
CA PRO A 114 -9.80 6.01 21.90
C PRO A 114 -10.08 5.02 20.76
N ALA A 115 -11.08 4.15 20.96
CA ALA A 115 -11.46 3.12 19.99
C ALA A 115 -11.63 3.70 18.57
N SER A 116 -11.23 2.95 17.56
CA SER A 116 -11.32 3.25 16.14
C SER A 116 -10.42 4.38 15.58
N LEU A 117 -9.78 5.16 16.44
CA LEU A 117 -8.96 6.30 16.01
C LEU A 117 -7.54 5.87 15.63
N LEU A 118 -6.99 6.56 14.62
CA LEU A 118 -5.58 6.44 14.24
C LEU A 118 -4.68 6.81 15.42
N THR A 119 -3.75 5.93 15.77
CA THR A 119 -2.85 6.17 16.90
C THR A 119 -1.73 7.14 16.54
N PRO A 120 -1.06 7.77 17.53
CA PRO A 120 0.17 8.54 17.27
C PRO A 120 1.25 7.70 16.58
N HIS A 121 1.39 6.43 16.96
CA HIS A 121 2.30 5.49 16.31
C HIS A 121 1.88 5.22 14.86
N GLY A 122 0.61 4.94 14.61
CA GLY A 122 0.06 4.74 13.27
C GLY A 122 0.23 5.96 12.37
N ARG A 123 0.16 7.19 12.91
CA ARG A 123 0.45 8.43 12.16
C ARG A 123 1.86 8.43 11.59
N VAL A 124 2.86 8.06 12.41
CA VAL A 124 4.26 7.96 11.95
C VAL A 124 4.42 6.85 10.91
N GLY A 125 3.77 5.70 11.11
CA GLY A 125 3.76 4.61 10.12
C GLY A 125 3.26 5.06 8.74
N VAL A 126 2.15 5.82 8.69
CA VAL A 126 1.62 6.40 7.44
C VAL A 126 2.61 7.37 6.81
N GLN A 127 3.24 8.25 7.61
CA GLN A 127 4.27 9.16 7.09
C GLN A 127 5.46 8.42 6.48
N ARG A 128 5.90 7.29 7.07
CA ARG A 128 6.96 6.43 6.52
C ARG A 128 6.56 5.85 5.17
N SER A 129 5.34 5.27 5.07
CA SER A 129 4.80 4.77 3.79
C SER A 129 4.72 5.87 2.73
N GLY A 130 4.23 7.05 3.09
CA GLY A 130 4.14 8.20 2.19
C GLY A 130 5.52 8.70 1.71
N ALA A 131 6.53 8.72 2.60
CA ALA A 131 7.90 9.10 2.26
C ALA A 131 8.54 8.13 1.25
N TYR A 132 8.32 6.82 1.43
CA TYR A 132 8.74 5.82 0.45
C TYR A 132 8.03 6.01 -0.90
N LEU A 133 6.70 6.12 -0.89
CA LEU A 133 5.91 6.33 -2.09
C LEU A 133 6.36 7.58 -2.86
N ARG A 134 6.64 8.68 -2.16
CA ARG A 134 7.18 9.90 -2.80
C ARG A 134 8.47 9.60 -3.56
N GLN A 135 9.43 8.92 -2.95
CA GLN A 135 10.72 8.61 -3.57
C GLN A 135 10.55 7.68 -4.77
N TRP A 136 9.74 6.63 -4.63
CA TRP A 136 9.46 5.70 -5.71
C TRP A 136 8.74 6.39 -6.88
N LEU A 137 7.70 7.18 -6.63
CA LEU A 137 6.96 7.92 -7.65
C LEU A 137 7.84 8.98 -8.35
N ALA A 138 8.78 9.60 -7.62
CA ALA A 138 9.75 10.51 -8.20
C ALA A 138 10.77 9.78 -9.08
N GLN A 139 11.21 8.59 -8.70
CA GLN A 139 12.06 7.73 -9.52
C GLN A 139 11.36 7.32 -10.81
N GLN A 140 10.04 7.02 -10.75
CA GLN A 140 9.21 6.68 -11.91
C GLN A 140 8.79 7.92 -12.74
N GLY A 141 9.16 9.13 -12.33
CA GLY A 141 8.82 10.37 -13.03
C GLY A 141 7.35 10.81 -12.88
N VAL A 142 6.57 10.21 -11.97
CA VAL A 142 5.19 10.63 -11.68
C VAL A 142 5.16 11.89 -10.83
N LEU A 143 6.03 11.97 -9.82
CA LEU A 143 6.25 13.15 -9.00
C LEU A 143 7.58 13.84 -9.38
N PRO A 144 7.72 15.14 -9.13
CA PRO A 144 9.01 15.81 -9.29
C PRO A 144 10.00 15.35 -8.23
N ARG A 145 11.29 15.26 -8.56
CA ARG A 145 12.36 14.92 -7.61
C ARG A 145 12.51 15.98 -6.51
N ALA A 146 12.24 17.23 -6.84
CA ALA A 146 12.27 18.37 -5.91
C ALA A 146 11.13 19.35 -6.24
N GLY A 147 10.71 20.13 -5.23
CA GLY A 147 9.60 21.07 -5.36
C GLY A 147 8.22 20.42 -5.38
N CYS A 148 7.22 21.20 -5.73
CA CYS A 148 5.83 20.77 -5.75
C CYS A 148 5.42 20.17 -7.10
N PRO A 149 4.54 19.17 -7.09
CA PRO A 149 3.92 18.68 -8.31
C PRO A 149 3.07 19.77 -8.98
N ALA A 150 2.84 19.64 -10.27
CA ALA A 150 1.98 20.58 -11.00
C ALA A 150 0.57 20.61 -10.36
N PRO A 151 -0.08 21.79 -10.30
CA PRO A 151 -1.44 21.88 -9.78
C PRO A 151 -2.38 20.88 -10.45
N GLY A 152 -3.20 20.18 -9.66
CA GLY A 152 -4.14 19.17 -10.14
C GLY A 152 -3.52 17.82 -10.55
N SER A 153 -2.19 17.67 -10.51
CA SER A 153 -1.55 16.37 -10.88
C SER A 153 -1.57 15.33 -9.77
N VAL A 154 -1.91 15.70 -8.55
CA VAL A 154 -2.08 14.81 -7.39
C VAL A 154 -3.44 15.05 -6.76
N ALA A 155 -4.19 14.00 -6.52
CA ALA A 155 -5.45 14.01 -5.77
C ALA A 155 -5.41 12.95 -4.67
N VAL A 156 -5.86 13.33 -3.48
CA VAL A 156 -6.05 12.42 -2.34
C VAL A 156 -7.48 12.51 -1.88
N TRP A 157 -8.18 11.38 -1.75
CA TRP A 157 -9.55 11.30 -1.27
C TRP A 157 -9.66 10.24 -0.20
N ALA A 158 -10.20 10.59 0.95
CA ALA A 158 -10.34 9.69 2.10
C ALA A 158 -11.80 9.37 2.41
N ASN A 159 -12.05 8.15 2.90
CA ASN A 159 -13.31 7.82 3.56
C ASN A 159 -13.49 8.69 4.81
N THR A 160 -14.66 8.71 5.36
CA THR A 160 -15.16 9.65 6.36
C THR A 160 -14.83 9.32 7.81
N ASP A 161 -14.18 8.19 8.07
CA ASP A 161 -13.69 7.86 9.42
C ASP A 161 -12.44 8.68 9.76
N GLN A 162 -12.29 9.10 11.01
CA GLN A 162 -11.13 9.89 11.46
C GLN A 162 -9.79 9.24 11.03
N ARG A 163 -9.64 7.93 11.22
CA ARG A 163 -8.41 7.19 10.85
C ARG A 163 -8.07 7.28 9.37
N THR A 164 -9.09 7.33 8.49
CA THR A 164 -8.89 7.47 7.04
C THR A 164 -8.62 8.92 6.64
N ILE A 165 -9.32 9.89 7.23
CA ILE A 165 -9.11 11.33 7.01
C ILE A 165 -7.69 11.71 7.42
N ASP A 166 -7.27 11.30 8.62
CA ASP A 166 -5.92 11.58 9.12
C ASP A 166 -4.84 10.89 8.27
N SER A 167 -5.04 9.63 7.90
CA SER A 167 -4.10 8.93 7.01
C SER A 167 -4.00 9.61 5.63
N GLY A 168 -5.13 10.08 5.08
CA GLY A 168 -5.15 10.84 3.83
C GLY A 168 -4.38 12.15 3.92
N SER A 169 -4.57 12.91 5.00
CA SER A 169 -3.87 14.17 5.24
C SER A 169 -2.35 13.96 5.41
N LEU A 170 -1.96 12.91 6.15
CA LEU A 170 -0.55 12.54 6.34
C LEU A 170 0.12 12.08 5.03
N LEU A 171 -0.60 11.32 4.19
CA LEU A 171 -0.11 10.92 2.87
C LEU A 171 0.03 12.12 1.94
N ALA A 172 -0.95 13.03 1.89
CA ALA A 172 -0.88 14.23 1.07
C ALA A 172 0.36 15.06 1.40
N GLU A 173 0.62 15.29 2.69
CA GLU A 173 1.82 16.00 3.15
C GLU A 173 3.10 15.22 2.87
N ALA A 174 3.13 13.90 3.10
CA ALA A 174 4.33 13.09 2.86
C ALA A 174 4.67 12.95 1.36
N LEU A 175 3.67 12.91 0.48
CA LEU A 175 3.84 12.85 -0.97
C LEU A 175 4.32 14.17 -1.57
N ALA A 176 3.94 15.29 -1.00
CA ALA A 176 4.29 16.63 -1.48
C ALA A 176 4.48 17.61 -0.32
N PRO A 177 5.57 17.48 0.47
CA PRO A 177 5.79 18.27 1.67
C PRO A 177 5.76 19.76 1.39
N GLY A 178 4.97 20.53 2.19
CA GLY A 178 4.85 21.98 2.09
C GLY A 178 4.14 22.49 0.83
N CYS A 179 3.54 21.61 0.01
CA CYS A 179 2.89 22.00 -1.24
C CYS A 179 1.38 22.29 -1.09
N GLY A 180 0.83 22.18 0.12
CA GLY A 180 -0.56 22.52 0.39
C GLY A 180 -1.59 21.59 -0.26
N ILE A 181 -1.22 20.34 -0.58
CA ILE A 181 -2.17 19.34 -1.08
C ILE A 181 -3.08 18.91 0.06
N VAL A 182 -4.38 19.12 -0.09
CA VAL A 182 -5.40 18.76 0.90
C VAL A 182 -6.04 17.44 0.50
N ALA A 183 -6.14 16.51 1.44
CA ALA A 183 -6.95 15.31 1.27
C ALA A 183 -8.43 15.68 1.34
N GLY A 184 -9.17 15.43 0.24
CA GLY A 184 -10.62 15.61 0.20
C GLY A 184 -11.32 14.47 0.93
N HIS A 185 -12.49 14.75 1.50
CA HIS A 185 -13.39 13.77 2.09
C HIS A 185 -14.79 14.36 2.21
N ARG A 186 -15.83 13.53 2.33
CA ARG A 186 -17.17 13.98 2.71
C ARG A 186 -17.22 14.31 4.19
N GLN A 187 -18.34 14.82 4.66
CA GLN A 187 -18.54 15.11 6.08
C GLN A 187 -18.10 13.92 6.94
N ALA A 188 -17.28 14.17 7.95
CA ALA A 188 -16.79 13.12 8.86
C ALA A 188 -17.95 12.34 9.48
N GLY A 189 -17.85 11.02 9.51
CA GLY A 189 -18.88 10.11 10.03
C GLY A 189 -20.09 9.89 9.11
N SER A 190 -20.18 10.55 7.93
CA SER A 190 -21.22 10.26 6.95
C SER A 190 -20.88 9.03 6.10
N ASN A 191 -21.85 8.50 5.35
CA ASN A 191 -21.59 7.42 4.40
C ASN A 191 -21.19 8.02 3.04
N ASP A 192 -19.93 7.88 2.66
CA ASP A 192 -19.44 8.24 1.33
C ASP A 192 -19.79 7.11 0.34
N PRO A 193 -20.60 7.36 -0.72
CA PRO A 193 -20.94 6.34 -1.71
C PRO A 193 -19.73 5.70 -2.41
N LEU A 194 -18.57 6.36 -2.41
CA LEU A 194 -17.36 5.79 -2.98
C LEU A 194 -16.85 4.59 -2.16
N PHE A 195 -16.98 4.66 -0.84
CA PHE A 195 -16.50 3.65 0.09
C PHE A 195 -17.61 2.83 0.75
N ARG A 196 -18.81 3.41 0.92
CA ARG A 196 -19.94 2.80 1.60
C ARG A 196 -21.22 2.92 0.77
N PRO A 197 -21.21 2.37 -0.47
CA PRO A 197 -22.34 2.56 -1.40
C PRO A 197 -23.65 1.93 -0.92
N ILE A 198 -23.60 0.83 -0.18
CA ILE A 198 -24.77 0.14 0.36
C ILE A 198 -25.39 0.99 1.49
N GLU A 199 -24.55 1.41 2.45
CA GLU A 199 -24.97 2.22 3.59
C GLU A 199 -25.43 3.63 3.16
N ALA A 200 -24.83 4.15 2.10
CA ALA A 200 -25.24 5.42 1.49
C ALA A 200 -26.54 5.30 0.68
N GLY A 201 -27.06 4.09 0.46
CA GLY A 201 -28.21 3.85 -0.40
C GLY A 201 -27.95 4.09 -1.89
N ALA A 202 -26.68 4.14 -2.30
CA ALA A 202 -26.29 4.37 -3.70
C ALA A 202 -26.39 3.11 -4.56
N LEU A 203 -26.32 1.93 -3.94
CA LEU A 203 -26.50 0.63 -4.59
C LEU A 203 -27.51 -0.23 -3.80
N PRO A 204 -28.35 -1.02 -4.50
CA PRO A 204 -29.27 -1.93 -3.84
C PRO A 204 -28.52 -3.09 -3.17
N PHE A 205 -29.05 -3.59 -2.07
CA PHE A 205 -28.54 -4.75 -1.37
C PHE A 205 -29.68 -5.70 -1.02
N ASP A 206 -29.53 -6.96 -1.44
CA ASP A 206 -30.40 -8.08 -1.06
C ASP A 206 -29.56 -9.08 -0.26
N GLY A 207 -29.83 -9.18 1.04
CA GLY A 207 -29.10 -10.06 1.94
C GLY A 207 -29.28 -11.54 1.58
N THR A 208 -30.43 -11.95 1.00
CA THR A 208 -30.67 -13.34 0.59
C THR A 208 -29.81 -13.70 -0.63
N ALA A 209 -29.77 -12.82 -1.63
CA ALA A 209 -28.90 -13.00 -2.79
C ALA A 209 -27.42 -12.98 -2.41
N ALA A 210 -27.03 -12.13 -1.45
CA ALA A 210 -25.68 -12.08 -0.92
C ALA A 210 -25.29 -13.43 -0.27
N VAL A 211 -26.11 -13.96 0.64
CA VAL A 211 -25.88 -15.27 1.28
C VAL A 211 -25.79 -16.37 0.23
N ALA A 212 -26.71 -16.40 -0.75
CA ALA A 212 -26.68 -17.40 -1.82
C ALA A 212 -25.37 -17.36 -2.62
N SER A 213 -24.90 -16.16 -3.00
CA SER A 213 -23.62 -15.97 -3.72
C SER A 213 -22.42 -16.42 -2.90
N ILE A 214 -22.38 -16.08 -1.60
CA ILE A 214 -21.30 -16.51 -0.69
C ILE A 214 -21.29 -18.04 -0.56
N MET A 215 -22.44 -18.64 -0.30
CA MET A 215 -22.56 -20.10 -0.17
C MET A 215 -22.15 -20.84 -1.44
N GLN A 216 -22.54 -20.32 -2.60
CA GLN A 216 -22.17 -20.88 -3.91
C GLN A 216 -20.65 -20.84 -4.16
N GLN A 217 -19.99 -19.72 -3.83
CA GLN A 217 -18.58 -19.50 -4.15
C GLN A 217 -17.62 -20.10 -3.13
N THR A 218 -18.01 -20.12 -1.85
CA THR A 218 -17.12 -20.51 -0.74
C THR A 218 -17.53 -21.80 -0.05
N GLY A 219 -18.75 -22.28 -0.25
CA GLY A 219 -19.35 -23.36 0.55
C GLY A 219 -19.81 -22.89 1.94
N GLY A 220 -19.67 -21.59 2.25
CA GLY A 220 -20.07 -20.96 3.50
C GLY A 220 -19.03 -21.05 4.63
N PRO A 221 -19.35 -20.47 5.81
CA PRO A 221 -18.37 -20.27 6.89
C PRO A 221 -17.71 -21.55 7.39
N ALA A 222 -18.45 -22.67 7.46
CA ALA A 222 -17.89 -23.95 7.88
C ALA A 222 -16.88 -24.53 6.86
N ALA A 223 -17.15 -24.36 5.57
CA ALA A 223 -16.23 -24.79 4.51
C ALA A 223 -14.97 -23.91 4.47
N LEU A 224 -15.10 -22.61 4.69
CA LEU A 224 -13.98 -21.68 4.80
C LEU A 224 -13.05 -22.03 5.97
N LEU A 225 -13.60 -22.50 7.08
CA LEU A 225 -12.80 -22.94 8.24
C LEU A 225 -12.13 -24.29 8.04
N ALA A 226 -12.57 -25.07 7.06
CA ALA A 226 -11.94 -26.35 6.78
C ALA A 226 -10.47 -26.14 6.37
N GLY A 227 -9.54 -26.78 7.08
CA GLY A 227 -8.10 -26.56 6.85
C GLY A 227 -7.45 -25.52 7.76
N HIS A 228 -8.21 -24.75 8.56
CA HIS A 228 -7.69 -23.72 9.48
C HIS A 228 -7.57 -24.18 10.94
N ALA A 229 -7.50 -25.49 11.19
CA ALA A 229 -7.41 -26.04 12.56
C ALA A 229 -6.17 -25.54 13.32
N ALA A 230 -5.03 -25.37 12.63
CA ALA A 230 -3.79 -24.88 13.23
C ALA A 230 -3.91 -23.41 13.64
N GLU A 231 -4.57 -22.58 12.84
CA GLU A 231 -4.82 -21.16 13.10
C GLU A 231 -5.79 -20.98 14.29
N LEU A 232 -6.86 -21.78 14.33
CA LEU A 232 -7.78 -21.82 15.47
C LEU A 232 -7.06 -22.27 16.76
N GLN A 233 -6.19 -23.27 16.67
CA GLN A 233 -5.38 -23.70 17.81
C GLN A 233 -4.39 -22.61 18.26
N ALA A 234 -3.77 -21.87 17.33
CA ALA A 234 -2.92 -20.73 17.64
C ALA A 234 -3.71 -19.66 18.40
N MET A 235 -4.93 -19.35 17.96
CA MET A 235 -5.83 -18.41 18.65
C MET A 235 -6.16 -18.89 20.07
N GLN A 236 -6.55 -20.15 20.22
CA GLN A 236 -6.80 -20.76 21.54
C GLN A 236 -5.58 -20.64 22.47
N HIS A 237 -4.38 -20.92 21.92
CA HIS A 237 -3.15 -20.79 22.71
C HIS A 237 -2.89 -19.34 23.17
N ILE A 238 -3.13 -18.38 22.28
CA ILE A 238 -2.94 -16.93 22.62
C ILE A 238 -3.94 -16.50 23.69
N LEU A 239 -5.22 -16.88 23.56
CA LEU A 239 -6.27 -16.52 24.53
C LEU A 239 -6.09 -17.24 25.86
N GLY A 240 -5.54 -18.47 25.86
CA GLY A 240 -5.38 -19.33 27.03
C GLY A 240 -6.58 -20.22 27.27
N CYS A 241 -7.81 -19.70 27.26
CA CYS A 241 -9.07 -20.44 27.31
C CYS A 241 -9.22 -21.37 28.54
N THR A 242 -8.54 -21.06 29.66
CA THR A 242 -8.59 -21.90 30.86
C THR A 242 -9.84 -21.60 31.71
N ARG A 243 -10.33 -20.37 31.69
CA ARG A 243 -11.53 -19.94 32.42
C ARG A 243 -12.81 -20.27 31.65
N THR A 244 -12.80 -20.03 30.35
CA THR A 244 -13.90 -20.34 29.44
C THR A 244 -13.36 -21.21 28.32
N PRO A 245 -13.77 -22.49 28.22
CA PRO A 245 -13.32 -23.35 27.14
C PRO A 245 -13.69 -22.79 25.78
N CYS A 246 -12.73 -22.76 24.85
CA CYS A 246 -12.91 -22.17 23.52
C CYS A 246 -12.59 -23.19 22.40
N ASP A 247 -13.35 -24.25 22.29
CA ASP A 247 -13.20 -25.21 21.20
C ASP A 247 -13.80 -24.63 19.91
N PHE A 248 -13.11 -23.62 19.35
CA PHE A 248 -13.56 -22.91 18.14
C PHE A 248 -13.79 -23.87 16.96
N ALA A 249 -13.02 -24.96 16.86
CA ALA A 249 -13.14 -25.91 15.77
C ALA A 249 -14.47 -26.69 15.80
N ARG A 250 -15.14 -26.77 16.96
CA ARG A 250 -16.43 -27.48 17.13
C ARG A 250 -17.62 -26.54 17.25
N MET A 251 -17.39 -25.21 17.28
CA MET A 251 -18.49 -24.26 17.33
C MET A 251 -19.27 -24.27 16.02
N PRO A 252 -20.61 -24.22 16.07
CA PRO A 252 -21.42 -24.08 14.86
C PRO A 252 -21.16 -22.72 14.20
N SER A 253 -21.30 -22.68 12.88
CA SER A 253 -21.23 -21.46 12.09
C SER A 253 -22.56 -21.21 11.40
N SER A 254 -23.02 -19.97 11.36
CA SER A 254 -24.18 -19.54 10.59
C SER A 254 -23.93 -18.30 9.79
N LEU A 255 -24.62 -18.16 8.68
CA LEU A 255 -24.63 -16.94 7.84
C LEU A 255 -26.05 -16.69 7.38
N ALA A 256 -26.58 -15.52 7.68
CA ALA A 256 -27.95 -15.10 7.34
C ALA A 256 -27.97 -13.62 6.91
N PRO A 257 -29.03 -13.17 6.22
CA PRO A 257 -29.28 -11.74 6.07
C PRO A 257 -29.43 -11.08 7.45
N SER A 258 -28.88 -9.88 7.61
CA SER A 258 -29.10 -9.11 8.85
C SER A 258 -30.57 -8.68 8.99
N THR A 259 -31.01 -8.52 10.23
CA THR A 259 -32.41 -8.17 10.55
C THR A 259 -32.86 -6.82 9.97
N ASN A 260 -31.91 -5.89 9.71
CA ASN A 260 -32.20 -4.60 9.09
C ASN A 260 -32.19 -4.66 7.54
N GLY A 261 -31.94 -5.82 6.94
CA GLY A 261 -31.92 -6.04 5.49
C GLY A 261 -30.76 -5.38 4.73
N ARG A 262 -29.80 -4.73 5.44
CA ARG A 262 -28.70 -3.97 4.82
C ARG A 262 -27.34 -4.57 5.02
N GLY A 263 -27.24 -5.83 5.43
CA GLY A 263 -25.99 -6.50 5.71
C GLY A 263 -26.21 -7.99 5.93
N LEU A 264 -25.20 -8.62 6.48
CA LEU A 264 -25.16 -10.04 6.82
C LEU A 264 -24.99 -10.21 8.33
N ALA A 265 -25.52 -11.29 8.86
CA ALA A 265 -25.29 -11.78 10.23
C ALA A 265 -24.42 -13.05 10.10
N LEU A 266 -23.19 -12.97 10.56
CA LEU A 266 -22.25 -14.06 10.66
C LEU A 266 -22.11 -14.44 12.13
N GLU A 267 -22.20 -15.73 12.45
CA GLU A 267 -21.98 -16.26 13.79
C GLU A 267 -20.99 -17.44 13.73
N GLY A 268 -20.24 -17.61 14.81
CA GLY A 268 -19.31 -18.73 14.95
C GLY A 268 -17.84 -18.33 14.87
N PRO A 269 -16.94 -19.30 14.62
CA PRO A 269 -15.50 -19.09 14.78
C PRO A 269 -14.91 -17.95 13.92
N ILE A 270 -15.35 -17.76 12.66
CA ILE A 270 -14.84 -16.66 11.83
C ILE A 270 -15.18 -15.32 12.48
N ASP A 271 -16.44 -15.12 12.91
CA ASP A 271 -16.87 -13.89 13.59
C ASP A 271 -16.06 -13.64 14.86
N LEU A 272 -15.88 -14.65 15.70
CA LEU A 272 -15.15 -14.55 16.96
C LEU A 272 -13.65 -14.27 16.76
N THR A 273 -13.01 -14.94 15.80
CA THR A 273 -11.55 -14.99 15.72
C THR A 273 -10.96 -13.99 14.75
N SER A 274 -11.69 -13.55 13.73
CA SER A 274 -11.17 -12.64 12.69
C SER A 274 -10.79 -11.29 13.27
N GLY A 275 -11.72 -10.58 13.89
CA GLY A 275 -11.43 -9.27 14.52
C GLY A 275 -10.48 -9.41 15.72
N THR A 276 -10.56 -10.54 16.47
CA THR A 276 -9.60 -10.82 17.54
C THR A 276 -8.18 -10.97 17.01
N GLY A 277 -7.99 -11.62 15.86
CA GLY A 277 -6.69 -11.73 15.17
C GLY A 277 -6.15 -10.37 14.76
N GLU A 278 -7.01 -9.52 14.20
CA GLU A 278 -6.65 -8.14 13.85
C GLU A 278 -6.20 -7.34 15.09
N VAL A 279 -6.92 -7.43 16.20
CA VAL A 279 -6.55 -6.72 17.44
C VAL A 279 -5.17 -7.17 17.96
N LEU A 280 -4.86 -8.46 17.90
CA LEU A 280 -3.53 -8.99 18.28
C LEU A 280 -2.43 -8.46 17.37
N LEU A 281 -2.68 -8.39 16.05
CA LEU A 281 -1.76 -7.81 15.08
C LEU A 281 -1.56 -6.31 15.35
N LEU A 282 -2.63 -5.57 15.62
CA LEU A 282 -2.57 -4.15 15.95
C LEU A 282 -1.76 -3.88 17.23
N GLN A 283 -1.87 -4.73 18.27
CA GLN A 283 -1.06 -4.63 19.49
C GLN A 283 0.45 -4.71 19.16
N TYR A 284 0.83 -5.64 18.30
CA TYR A 284 2.22 -5.79 17.89
C TYR A 284 2.69 -4.60 17.06
N ALA A 285 1.90 -4.22 16.06
CA ALA A 285 2.21 -3.12 15.15
C ALA A 285 2.26 -1.75 15.84
N GLU A 286 1.46 -1.54 16.90
CA GLU A 286 1.50 -0.33 17.75
C GLU A 286 2.78 -0.24 18.59
N GLY A 287 3.55 -1.32 18.71
CA GLY A 287 4.74 -1.34 19.53
C GLY A 287 4.48 -1.56 21.02
N LEU A 288 3.33 -2.12 21.41
CA LEU A 288 3.09 -2.46 22.82
C LEU A 288 4.19 -3.38 23.35
N PRO A 289 4.52 -3.33 24.66
CA PRO A 289 5.46 -4.28 25.26
C PRO A 289 5.10 -5.72 24.89
N LEU A 290 6.08 -6.54 24.49
CA LEU A 290 5.81 -7.90 24.01
C LEU A 290 5.01 -8.72 25.03
N SER A 291 5.19 -8.46 26.32
CA SER A 291 4.40 -9.08 27.42
C SER A 291 2.91 -8.71 27.37
N GLN A 292 2.54 -7.66 26.65
CA GLN A 292 1.15 -7.23 26.47
C GLN A 292 0.56 -7.71 25.13
N VAL A 293 1.39 -8.06 24.14
CA VAL A 293 0.91 -8.58 22.84
C VAL A 293 0.38 -10.00 23.04
N GLY A 294 -0.94 -10.14 23.08
CA GLY A 294 -1.58 -11.43 23.41
C GLY A 294 -1.03 -12.01 24.70
N TRP A 295 -0.81 -11.18 25.72
CA TRP A 295 -0.23 -11.54 27.03
C TRP A 295 1.13 -12.23 26.94
N GLY A 296 1.95 -11.86 25.96
CA GLY A 296 3.27 -12.45 25.68
C GLY A 296 3.19 -13.78 24.91
N ARG A 297 2.01 -14.22 24.50
CA ARG A 297 1.82 -15.48 23.76
C ARG A 297 1.69 -15.29 22.24
N ALA A 298 1.40 -14.08 21.77
CA ALA A 298 1.31 -13.76 20.34
C ALA A 298 2.69 -13.46 19.76
N THR A 299 3.47 -14.49 19.43
CA THR A 299 4.74 -14.34 18.71
C THR A 299 4.50 -13.94 17.26
N PRO A 300 5.49 -13.40 16.51
CA PRO A 300 5.35 -13.07 15.10
C PRO A 300 4.79 -14.23 14.24
N GLU A 301 5.22 -15.47 14.52
CA GLU A 301 4.75 -16.66 13.82
C GLU A 301 3.27 -16.93 14.10
N ARG A 302 2.83 -16.77 15.35
CA ARG A 302 1.41 -16.92 15.71
C ARG A 302 0.56 -15.79 15.18
N LEU A 303 1.10 -14.56 15.11
CA LEU A 303 0.42 -13.44 14.47
C LEU A 303 0.18 -13.71 12.99
N ALA A 304 1.18 -14.25 12.28
CA ALA A 304 1.02 -14.66 10.89
C ALA A 304 0.00 -15.79 10.71
N GLN A 305 -0.15 -16.68 11.71
CA GLN A 305 -1.19 -17.72 11.70
C GLN A 305 -2.58 -17.10 11.90
N VAL A 306 -2.79 -16.29 12.96
CA VAL A 306 -4.13 -15.74 13.25
C VAL A 306 -4.56 -14.67 12.25
N SER A 307 -3.64 -14.01 11.53
CA SER A 307 -3.94 -13.14 10.40
C SER A 307 -4.70 -13.87 9.27
N ARG A 308 -4.48 -15.18 9.09
CA ARG A 308 -5.26 -15.98 8.15
C ARG A 308 -6.72 -16.12 8.55
N LEU A 309 -7.03 -16.10 9.85
CA LEU A 309 -8.42 -16.08 10.33
C LEU A 309 -9.08 -14.74 10.05
N HIS A 310 -8.31 -13.63 10.11
CA HIS A 310 -8.80 -12.31 9.71
C HIS A 310 -9.14 -12.27 8.22
N ALA A 311 -8.29 -12.86 7.38
CA ALA A 311 -8.52 -12.93 5.94
C ALA A 311 -9.84 -13.63 5.56
N LEU A 312 -10.29 -14.65 6.34
CA LEU A 312 -11.57 -15.35 6.10
C LEU A 312 -12.79 -14.44 6.19
N LEU A 313 -12.70 -13.34 6.93
CA LEU A 313 -13.78 -12.36 7.01
C LEU A 313 -14.07 -11.73 5.64
N PHE A 314 -13.03 -11.51 4.85
CA PHE A 314 -13.16 -10.94 3.51
C PHE A 314 -13.79 -11.93 2.51
N ASP A 315 -13.66 -13.25 2.74
CA ASP A 315 -14.33 -14.29 1.96
C ASP A 315 -15.85 -14.34 2.23
N ILE A 316 -16.31 -13.61 3.25
CA ILE A 316 -17.74 -13.38 3.53
C ILE A 316 -18.16 -11.97 3.06
N TYR A 317 -17.46 -10.91 3.50
CA TYR A 317 -17.96 -9.54 3.41
C TYR A 317 -17.42 -8.74 2.21
N ALA A 318 -16.43 -9.24 1.48
CA ALA A 318 -15.75 -8.44 0.46
C ALA A 318 -15.52 -9.17 -0.87
N ARG A 319 -15.05 -10.42 -0.87
CA ARG A 319 -14.57 -11.11 -2.07
C ARG A 319 -15.64 -11.80 -2.90
N PRO A 320 -16.70 -12.41 -2.32
CA PRO A 320 -17.75 -13.01 -3.14
C PRO A 320 -18.31 -11.98 -4.13
N HIS A 321 -18.53 -12.40 -5.38
CA HIS A 321 -18.84 -11.49 -6.48
C HIS A 321 -19.99 -10.54 -6.17
N TYR A 322 -21.06 -11.03 -5.53
CA TYR A 322 -22.17 -10.19 -5.09
C TYR A 322 -21.69 -9.05 -4.18
N MET A 323 -20.83 -9.34 -3.22
CA MET A 323 -20.29 -8.35 -2.27
C MET A 323 -19.31 -7.41 -2.97
N ALA A 324 -18.36 -7.97 -3.74
CA ALA A 324 -17.33 -7.19 -4.44
C ALA A 324 -17.95 -6.23 -5.47
N SER A 325 -18.92 -6.68 -6.28
CA SER A 325 -19.61 -5.87 -7.30
C SER A 325 -20.44 -4.73 -6.71
N ARG A 326 -20.74 -4.77 -5.42
CA ARG A 326 -21.47 -3.69 -4.73
C ARG A 326 -20.51 -2.80 -3.93
N SER A 327 -19.66 -3.36 -3.08
CA SER A 327 -18.75 -2.57 -2.23
C SER A 327 -17.53 -2.04 -2.98
N GLY A 328 -16.97 -2.80 -3.94
CA GLY A 328 -15.78 -2.44 -4.70
C GLY A 328 -16.05 -1.64 -5.99
N ALA A 329 -17.26 -1.72 -6.54
CA ALA A 329 -17.59 -1.13 -7.85
C ALA A 329 -17.33 0.39 -7.95
N PRO A 330 -17.64 1.23 -6.95
CA PRO A 330 -17.36 2.66 -7.08
C PRO A 330 -15.86 2.95 -7.21
N LEU A 331 -15.01 2.29 -6.44
CA LEU A 331 -13.54 2.43 -6.55
C LEU A 331 -13.03 1.89 -7.90
N ALA A 332 -13.58 0.78 -8.39
CA ALA A 332 -13.21 0.22 -9.68
C ALA A 332 -13.57 1.17 -10.84
N ARG A 333 -14.73 1.85 -10.78
CA ARG A 333 -15.10 2.88 -11.75
C ARG A 333 -14.17 4.10 -11.70
N GLU A 334 -13.77 4.52 -10.50
CA GLU A 334 -12.74 5.57 -10.35
C GLU A 334 -11.42 5.17 -11.02
N VAL A 335 -10.96 3.92 -10.87
CA VAL A 335 -9.76 3.43 -11.55
C VAL A 335 -9.89 3.57 -13.07
N LEU A 336 -11.01 3.10 -13.65
CA LEU A 336 -11.27 3.23 -15.09
C LEU A 336 -11.26 4.69 -15.52
N GLN A 337 -11.98 5.54 -14.81
CA GLN A 337 -12.06 6.98 -15.12
C GLN A 337 -10.68 7.64 -15.06
N ARG A 338 -9.84 7.32 -14.05
CA ARG A 338 -8.48 7.89 -13.94
C ARG A 338 -7.57 7.44 -15.08
N PHE A 339 -7.79 6.27 -15.65
CA PHE A 339 -6.97 5.78 -16.75
C PHE A 339 -7.46 6.24 -18.13
N ASP A 340 -8.75 6.50 -18.28
CA ASP A 340 -9.36 6.94 -19.54
C ASP A 340 -9.29 8.47 -19.72
N ASP A 341 -9.57 9.25 -18.68
CA ASP A 341 -9.58 10.71 -18.75
C ASP A 341 -8.16 11.29 -18.89
N ALA A 342 -7.90 11.93 -20.04
CA ALA A 342 -6.62 12.58 -20.32
C ALA A 342 -6.25 13.69 -19.31
N GLN A 343 -7.23 14.30 -18.65
CA GLN A 343 -7.06 15.37 -17.67
C GLN A 343 -6.99 14.85 -16.22
N ALA A 344 -7.15 13.54 -16.00
CA ALA A 344 -7.07 12.96 -14.65
C ALA A 344 -5.69 13.22 -14.02
N PRO A 345 -5.63 13.35 -12.68
CA PRO A 345 -4.37 13.46 -11.95
C PRO A 345 -3.41 12.34 -12.31
N ARG A 346 -2.11 12.65 -12.35
CA ARG A 346 -1.08 11.61 -12.54
C ARG A 346 -0.99 10.65 -11.36
N LEU A 347 -1.33 11.13 -10.17
CA LEU A 347 -1.42 10.35 -8.94
C LEU A 347 -2.79 10.57 -8.30
N SER A 348 -3.55 9.50 -8.14
CA SER A 348 -4.81 9.48 -7.38
C SER A 348 -4.66 8.52 -6.21
N VAL A 349 -4.92 8.99 -5.00
CA VAL A 349 -4.84 8.19 -3.77
C VAL A 349 -6.22 8.13 -3.13
N PHE A 350 -6.74 6.93 -2.91
CA PHE A 350 -7.99 6.67 -2.21
C PHE A 350 -7.67 5.98 -0.88
N VAL A 351 -8.07 6.60 0.23
CA VAL A 351 -7.75 6.09 1.56
C VAL A 351 -8.99 5.49 2.20
N GLY A 352 -8.98 4.19 2.37
CA GLY A 352 -10.08 3.40 2.92
C GLY A 352 -9.65 2.42 4.01
N SER A 353 -10.30 1.26 4.01
CA SER A 353 -10.02 0.12 4.90
C SER A 353 -9.56 -1.12 4.11
N ASP A 354 -9.22 -2.17 4.85
CA ASP A 354 -8.96 -3.54 4.36
C ASP A 354 -10.07 -4.06 3.44
N THR A 355 -11.32 -3.91 3.86
CA THR A 355 -12.50 -4.36 3.11
C THR A 355 -12.57 -3.74 1.71
N HIS A 356 -12.22 -2.45 1.56
CA HIS A 356 -12.20 -1.79 0.25
C HIS A 356 -11.11 -2.36 -0.66
N ILE A 357 -9.92 -2.64 -0.11
CA ILE A 357 -8.84 -3.28 -0.86
C ILE A 357 -9.25 -4.70 -1.23
N ALA A 358 -9.80 -5.49 -0.30
CA ALA A 358 -10.24 -6.86 -0.56
C ALA A 358 -11.32 -6.94 -1.65
N ALA A 359 -12.33 -6.04 -1.60
CA ALA A 359 -13.39 -5.98 -2.61
C ALA A 359 -12.87 -5.58 -3.99
N LEU A 360 -12.00 -4.56 -4.07
CA LEU A 360 -11.38 -4.15 -5.34
C LEU A 360 -10.45 -5.24 -5.87
N SER A 361 -9.66 -5.87 -5.00
CA SER A 361 -8.77 -6.98 -5.38
C SER A 361 -9.56 -8.13 -6.01
N SER A 362 -10.73 -8.47 -5.46
CA SER A 362 -11.59 -9.50 -6.01
C SER A 362 -12.07 -9.15 -7.44
N LEU A 363 -12.53 -7.90 -7.66
CA LEU A 363 -12.97 -7.46 -9.00
C LEU A 363 -11.83 -7.46 -10.03
N LEU A 364 -10.60 -7.25 -9.58
CA LEU A 364 -9.39 -7.26 -10.41
C LEU A 364 -8.80 -8.66 -10.59
N GLY A 365 -9.27 -9.65 -9.83
CA GLY A 365 -8.69 -10.97 -9.75
C GLY A 365 -7.23 -10.91 -9.28
N VAL A 366 -6.90 -10.04 -8.33
CA VAL A 366 -5.54 -9.95 -7.79
C VAL A 366 -5.45 -10.62 -6.43
N HIS A 367 -4.34 -11.33 -6.22
CA HIS A 367 -4.01 -12.01 -4.99
C HIS A 367 -2.61 -11.63 -4.53
N PHE A 368 -2.42 -11.45 -3.24
CA PHE A 368 -1.12 -11.14 -2.64
C PHE A 368 -0.88 -11.92 -1.36
N HIS A 369 0.40 -12.17 -1.09
CA HIS A 369 0.83 -12.79 0.16
C HIS A 369 2.17 -12.18 0.57
N LEU A 370 2.15 -11.37 1.60
CA LEU A 370 3.34 -10.74 2.15
C LEU A 370 3.82 -11.51 3.40
N PRO A 371 5.13 -11.65 3.61
CA PRO A 371 5.69 -12.31 4.79
C PRO A 371 5.15 -11.73 6.10
N GLY A 372 4.69 -12.60 6.99
CA GLY A 372 4.13 -12.20 8.29
C GLY A 372 2.64 -11.89 8.32
N TYR A 373 1.96 -11.94 7.17
CA TYR A 373 0.52 -11.71 7.03
C TYR A 373 -0.19 -12.90 6.39
N GLY A 374 -1.48 -13.00 6.58
CA GLY A 374 -2.33 -13.93 5.84
C GLY A 374 -2.34 -13.63 4.34
N ALA A 375 -2.58 -14.65 3.50
CA ALA A 375 -2.84 -14.41 2.10
C ALA A 375 -4.07 -13.52 1.94
N ASP A 376 -3.98 -12.52 1.07
CA ASP A 376 -5.05 -11.56 0.81
C ASP A 376 -5.60 -10.84 2.05
N ASP A 377 -4.80 -10.72 3.09
CA ASP A 377 -5.09 -9.94 4.29
C ASP A 377 -4.41 -8.56 4.17
N PRO A 378 -5.14 -7.48 3.90
CA PRO A 378 -4.53 -6.17 3.70
C PRO A 378 -4.01 -5.59 5.02
N PRO A 379 -2.67 -5.46 5.26
CA PRO A 379 -2.14 -4.93 6.51
C PRO A 379 -2.45 -3.45 6.73
N PRO A 380 -2.43 -2.94 7.99
CA PRO A 380 -2.48 -1.50 8.28
C PRO A 380 -1.41 -0.73 7.52
N GLY A 381 -1.79 0.36 6.84
CA GLY A 381 -0.86 1.14 5.99
C GLY A 381 -0.43 0.42 4.72
N GLY A 382 -1.08 -0.71 4.37
CA GLY A 382 -0.88 -1.38 3.09
C GLY A 382 -1.58 -0.68 1.94
N ALA A 383 -1.09 -0.89 0.71
CA ALA A 383 -1.60 -0.23 -0.49
C ALA A 383 -1.61 -1.14 -1.71
N LEU A 384 -2.73 -1.14 -2.42
CA LEU A 384 -2.84 -1.66 -3.78
C LEU A 384 -2.56 -0.52 -4.75
N LEU A 385 -1.56 -0.69 -5.62
CA LEU A 385 -1.17 0.27 -6.65
C LEU A 385 -1.55 -0.29 -8.02
N LEU A 386 -2.25 0.50 -8.80
CA LEU A 386 -2.52 0.25 -10.21
C LEU A 386 -1.81 1.32 -11.02
N GLY A 387 -0.88 0.91 -11.88
CA GLY A 387 -0.08 1.79 -12.72
C GLY A 387 -0.47 1.67 -14.19
N LEU A 388 -0.76 2.79 -14.85
CA LEU A 388 -0.90 2.87 -16.30
C LEU A 388 0.47 3.18 -16.91
N TRP A 389 0.99 2.23 -17.68
CA TRP A 389 2.31 2.30 -18.29
C TRP A 389 2.20 2.43 -19.80
N ARG A 390 3.01 3.31 -20.39
CA ARG A 390 3.26 3.36 -21.83
C ARG A 390 4.47 2.49 -22.16
N GLN A 391 4.29 1.52 -23.02
CA GLN A 391 5.37 0.67 -23.53
C GLN A 391 6.18 1.38 -24.61
N ALA A 392 7.34 0.80 -24.99
CA ALA A 392 8.21 1.33 -26.03
C ALA A 392 7.53 1.46 -27.41
N ASP A 393 6.57 0.58 -27.71
CA ASP A 393 5.77 0.59 -28.93
C ASP A 393 4.57 1.56 -28.86
N GLY A 394 4.42 2.31 -27.76
CA GLY A 394 3.32 3.25 -27.54
C GLY A 394 2.05 2.62 -26.97
N THR A 395 1.97 1.28 -26.82
CA THR A 395 0.81 0.63 -26.18
C THR A 395 0.73 1.00 -24.71
N ARG A 396 -0.50 1.13 -24.19
CA ARG A 396 -0.75 1.37 -22.77
C ARG A 396 -1.19 0.09 -22.09
N VAL A 397 -0.54 -0.23 -20.96
CA VAL A 397 -0.83 -1.43 -20.16
C VAL A 397 -1.04 -1.06 -18.70
N VAL A 398 -1.89 -1.81 -18.02
CA VAL A 398 -2.10 -1.71 -16.57
C VAL A 398 -1.26 -2.78 -15.89
N ARG A 399 -0.56 -2.39 -14.83
CA ARG A 399 0.17 -3.29 -13.91
C ARG A 399 -0.32 -3.05 -12.50
N ALA A 400 -0.38 -4.12 -11.73
CA ALA A 400 -0.77 -4.07 -10.32
C ALA A 400 0.39 -4.44 -9.41
N ARG A 401 0.46 -3.79 -8.24
CA ARG A 401 1.44 -4.08 -7.19
C ARG A 401 0.78 -3.90 -5.84
N TYR A 402 1.15 -4.74 -4.87
CA TYR A 402 0.82 -4.53 -3.48
C TYR A 402 2.07 -4.19 -2.68
N LEU A 403 1.94 -3.27 -1.73
CA LEU A 403 3.03 -2.96 -0.80
C LEU A 403 2.48 -2.74 0.62
N ALA A 404 3.26 -3.13 1.62
CA ALA A 404 2.99 -2.84 3.02
C ALA A 404 4.27 -2.89 3.85
N GLN A 405 4.30 -2.18 4.96
CA GLN A 405 5.35 -2.37 5.97
C GLN A 405 5.28 -3.80 6.53
N SER A 406 6.43 -4.40 6.84
CA SER A 406 6.44 -5.61 7.65
C SER A 406 5.95 -5.30 9.07
N LEU A 407 5.55 -6.32 9.83
CA LEU A 407 5.18 -6.14 11.24
C LEU A 407 6.28 -5.45 12.06
N ASP A 408 7.54 -5.81 11.81
CA ASP A 408 8.68 -5.19 12.50
C ASP A 408 8.93 -3.76 12.05
N GLN A 409 8.74 -3.43 10.75
CA GLN A 409 8.82 -2.05 10.27
C GLN A 409 7.73 -1.17 10.87
N LEU A 410 6.49 -1.69 11.02
CA LEU A 410 5.42 -1.00 11.72
C LEU A 410 5.78 -0.81 13.19
N ARG A 411 6.13 -1.89 13.88
CA ARG A 411 6.44 -1.90 15.31
C ARG A 411 7.56 -0.93 15.70
N THR A 412 8.64 -0.90 14.91
CA THR A 412 9.83 -0.09 15.20
C THR A 412 9.79 1.29 14.56
N LEU A 413 8.74 1.60 13.79
CA LEU A 413 8.65 2.82 12.99
C LEU A 413 9.88 2.99 12.08
N ALA A 414 10.33 1.88 11.49
CA ALA A 414 11.52 1.85 10.65
C ALA A 414 11.46 2.91 9.55
N ARG A 415 12.60 3.54 9.27
CA ARG A 415 12.70 4.42 8.12
C ARG A 415 12.50 3.61 6.84
N LEU A 416 11.66 4.14 5.94
CA LEU A 416 11.44 3.57 4.63
C LEU A 416 11.98 4.53 3.56
N ASP A 417 12.78 3.98 2.68
CA ASP A 417 13.32 4.65 1.49
C ASP A 417 13.61 3.60 0.40
N LEU A 418 14.23 4.00 -0.72
CA LEU A 418 14.51 3.07 -1.83
C LEU A 418 15.55 2.00 -1.47
N ASP A 419 16.42 2.26 -0.48
CA ASP A 419 17.41 1.31 0.00
C ASP A 419 16.82 0.37 1.08
N HIS A 420 15.80 0.84 1.79
CA HIS A 420 15.06 0.09 2.83
C HIS A 420 13.56 0.11 2.51
N PRO A 421 13.13 -0.60 1.46
CA PRO A 421 11.74 -0.57 1.02
C PRO A 421 10.80 -1.31 1.99
N PRO A 422 9.49 -1.04 1.95
CA PRO A 422 8.50 -1.94 2.52
C PRO A 422 8.48 -3.27 1.75
N LEU A 423 7.77 -4.25 2.28
CA LEU A 423 7.41 -5.46 1.55
C LEU A 423 6.62 -5.07 0.30
N GLN A 424 6.87 -5.74 -0.82
CA GLN A 424 6.17 -5.47 -2.08
C GLN A 424 6.06 -6.74 -2.94
N GLN A 425 4.98 -6.80 -3.71
CA GLN A 425 4.70 -7.90 -4.62
C GLN A 425 4.06 -7.36 -5.89
N GLU A 426 4.61 -7.72 -7.07
CA GLU A 426 3.95 -7.52 -8.36
C GLU A 426 2.80 -8.54 -8.46
N LEU A 427 1.63 -8.08 -8.95
CA LEU A 427 0.42 -8.88 -8.96
C LEU A 427 -0.01 -9.20 -10.38
N ALA A 428 -0.48 -10.43 -10.57
CA ALA A 428 -1.22 -10.81 -11.77
C ALA A 428 -2.63 -10.22 -11.71
N LEU A 429 -3.12 -9.71 -12.82
CA LEU A 429 -4.50 -9.26 -13.03
C LEU A 429 -5.26 -10.41 -13.68
N ASP A 430 -5.85 -11.32 -12.88
CA ASP A 430 -6.49 -12.53 -13.40
C ASP A 430 -7.77 -12.27 -14.20
N LEU A 431 -8.29 -11.04 -14.14
CA LEU A 431 -9.35 -10.58 -15.06
C LEU A 431 -8.87 -10.48 -16.52
N CYS A 432 -7.55 -10.48 -16.78
CA CYS A 432 -6.95 -10.41 -18.11
C CYS A 432 -6.52 -11.80 -18.60
N ALA A 433 -6.28 -11.94 -19.91
CA ALA A 433 -5.80 -13.20 -20.49
C ALA A 433 -4.50 -13.68 -19.82
N PRO A 434 -4.28 -15.00 -19.64
CA PRO A 434 -3.15 -15.53 -18.88
C PRO A 434 -1.77 -14.98 -19.25
N GLU A 435 -1.51 -14.75 -20.55
CA GLU A 435 -0.25 -14.20 -21.07
C GLU A 435 -0.10 -12.68 -20.85
N GLN A 436 -1.18 -11.99 -20.47
CA GLN A 436 -1.24 -10.53 -20.29
C GLN A 436 -1.43 -10.11 -18.85
N ARG A 437 -1.55 -11.05 -17.91
CA ARG A 437 -1.89 -10.74 -16.50
C ARG A 437 -0.92 -9.79 -15.80
N MET A 438 0.37 -9.83 -16.14
CA MET A 438 1.38 -8.96 -15.54
C MET A 438 1.47 -7.57 -16.18
N ALA A 439 0.87 -7.40 -17.38
CA ALA A 439 0.85 -6.14 -18.13
C ALA A 439 -0.36 -6.15 -19.05
N CYS A 440 -1.53 -5.92 -18.49
CA CYS A 440 -2.80 -6.01 -19.19
C CYS A 440 -3.01 -4.80 -20.13
N PRO A 441 -3.23 -5.00 -21.44
CA PRO A 441 -3.56 -3.88 -22.34
C PRO A 441 -4.76 -3.09 -21.82
N LEU A 442 -4.68 -1.75 -21.81
CA LEU A 442 -5.72 -0.90 -21.24
C LEU A 442 -7.13 -1.19 -21.79
N PRO A 443 -7.33 -1.40 -23.11
CA PRO A 443 -8.68 -1.72 -23.62
C PRO A 443 -9.21 -3.06 -23.09
N ALA A 444 -8.35 -4.09 -22.99
CA ALA A 444 -8.72 -5.39 -22.45
C ALA A 444 -9.05 -5.30 -20.96
N PHE A 445 -8.22 -4.56 -20.19
CA PHE A 445 -8.44 -4.28 -18.78
C PHE A 445 -9.80 -3.59 -18.56
N ALA A 446 -10.08 -2.52 -19.32
CA ALA A 446 -11.34 -1.78 -19.18
C ALA A 446 -12.55 -2.67 -19.49
N GLN A 447 -12.53 -3.38 -20.61
CA GLN A 447 -13.62 -4.29 -21.00
C GLN A 447 -13.86 -5.39 -19.96
N ALA A 448 -12.79 -6.00 -19.46
CA ALA A 448 -12.88 -7.07 -18.47
C ALA A 448 -13.44 -6.54 -17.13
N LEU A 449 -12.92 -5.38 -16.65
CA LEU A 449 -13.39 -4.78 -15.41
C LEU A 449 -14.84 -4.32 -15.52
N GLU A 450 -15.26 -3.69 -16.63
CA GLU A 450 -16.67 -3.35 -16.87
C GLU A 450 -17.60 -4.57 -16.82
N THR A 451 -17.09 -5.74 -17.24
CA THR A 451 -17.84 -6.99 -17.16
C THR A 451 -18.02 -7.42 -15.72
N GLN A 452 -16.99 -7.30 -14.87
CA GLN A 452 -17.07 -7.57 -13.42
C GLN A 452 -17.99 -6.59 -12.68
N LEU A 453 -18.19 -5.39 -13.22
CA LEU A 453 -19.03 -4.36 -12.61
C LEU A 453 -20.54 -4.50 -12.93
N LYS A 454 -20.91 -5.42 -13.81
CA LYS A 454 -22.31 -5.72 -14.07
C LYS A 454 -22.89 -6.37 -12.81
N LEU A 455 -23.91 -5.73 -12.28
CA LEU A 455 -24.65 -6.29 -11.15
C LEU A 455 -25.45 -7.50 -11.65
N ASP A 456 -25.36 -8.60 -10.93
CA ASP A 456 -26.31 -9.68 -11.11
C ASP A 456 -27.71 -9.18 -10.77
N PRO A 457 -28.74 -9.56 -11.55
CA PRO A 457 -30.12 -9.10 -11.34
C PRO A 457 -30.68 -9.48 -9.99
#